data_64fb710f22f2fc1b20a3da9803e1cabb
#
_entry.id   64fb710f22f2fc1b20a3da9803e1cabb
#
_cell.length_a   1.000
_cell.length_b   1.000
_cell.length_c   1.000
_cell.angle_alpha   90.00
_cell.angle_beta   90.00
_cell.angle_gamma   90.00
#
_symmetry.space_group_name_H-M   'P 1'
#
loop_
_entity.id
_entity.type
_entity.pdbx_description
1 polymer ?
#
loop_
_entity_poly.entity_id
_entity_poly.type
_entity_poly.pdbx_seq_one_letter_code
_entity_poly.pdbx_strand_id
1 'polypeptide(L)'
;MRIKTLISTTLAVLALAACSGGDTAGAPKGEPIAKIAAPADTAWVDVVSKTEFGGYKMGNPDAPLKLVEYGAISCPGCAQFSVQSSEELHEIVNSGRVSMEFRPFLIHGIQDIPGFLLAQCSGPEAFFPLTDQLYAEQPSWLGKISTVTEADQQAMQKMSPEQIATLLGTKMGLIEFVKSRGISEDQAKACLSDKAAIDALIKTTERGTKDDGVTGTPFFILNGAKLDGSSWNQVKTKLIEAGAR
;
A
#
# COMPACT_ATOMS: atom_id res chain seq x y z
N MET A 1 -55.52 72.75 -10.64
CA MET A 1 -54.97 71.78 -9.70
C MET A 1 -53.85 71.06 -10.31
N ARG A 2 -52.59 71.42 -10.07
CA ARG A 2 -51.37 70.90 -10.72
C ARG A 2 -50.70 69.86 -9.85
N ILE A 3 -50.67 68.64 -10.28
CA ILE A 3 -49.98 67.56 -9.61
C ILE A 3 -48.53 67.57 -10.14
N LYS A 4 -47.56 67.80 -9.28
CA LYS A 4 -46.12 67.68 -9.57
C LYS A 4 -45.65 66.24 -9.30
N THR A 5 -45.28 65.51 -10.35
CA THR A 5 -44.65 64.20 -10.26
C THR A 5 -43.19 64.37 -9.98
N LEU A 6 -42.69 63.86 -8.81
CA LEU A 6 -41.27 63.75 -8.49
C LEU A 6 -40.74 62.44 -9.09
N ILE A 7 -39.76 62.55 -9.98
CA ILE A 7 -39.00 61.42 -10.50
C ILE A 7 -37.79 61.27 -9.61
N SER A 8 -37.74 60.14 -8.88
CA SER A 8 -36.62 59.75 -8.04
C SER A 8 -35.66 58.88 -8.89
N THR A 9 -34.51 59.42 -9.23
CA THR A 9 -33.42 58.71 -9.93
C THR A 9 -32.57 57.96 -8.93
N THR A 10 -32.69 56.62 -8.91
CA THR A 10 -31.83 55.73 -8.14
C THR A 10 -30.56 55.46 -8.93
N LEU A 11 -29.45 55.92 -8.44
CA LEU A 11 -28.11 55.65 -8.99
C LEU A 11 -27.69 54.23 -8.54
N ALA A 12 -27.65 53.30 -9.47
CA ALA A 12 -27.11 51.96 -9.24
C ALA A 12 -25.58 52.02 -9.37
N VAL A 13 -24.89 51.87 -8.23
CA VAL A 13 -23.42 51.71 -8.21
C VAL A 13 -23.10 50.25 -8.51
N LEU A 14 -22.61 49.97 -9.72
CA LEU A 14 -21.98 48.70 -10.06
C LEU A 14 -20.61 48.64 -9.37
N ALA A 15 -20.49 47.84 -8.32
CA ALA A 15 -19.19 47.44 -7.79
C ALA A 15 -18.60 46.35 -8.72
N LEU A 16 -17.59 46.73 -9.52
CA LEU A 16 -16.71 45.74 -10.19
C LEU A 16 -15.84 45.09 -9.09
N ALA A 17 -16.18 43.86 -8.76
CA ALA A 17 -15.25 43.00 -8.01
C ALA A 17 -14.13 42.58 -8.97
N ALA A 18 -12.96 43.18 -8.83
CA ALA A 18 -11.74 42.74 -9.50
C ALA A 18 -11.33 41.40 -8.90
N CYS A 19 -11.51 40.31 -9.67
CA CYS A 19 -10.83 39.03 -9.41
C CYS A 19 -9.36 39.21 -9.83
N SER A 20 -8.53 39.60 -8.86
CA SER A 20 -7.08 39.51 -9.00
C SER A 20 -6.57 38.36 -8.15
N GLY A 21 -5.72 37.57 -8.70
CA GLY A 21 -4.90 36.66 -7.94
C GLY A 21 -5.24 35.20 -8.21
N GLY A 22 -4.47 34.58 -9.09
CA GLY A 22 -4.38 33.14 -9.16
C GLY A 22 -3.72 32.61 -7.90
N ASP A 23 -4.51 32.29 -6.90
CA ASP A 23 -4.13 31.33 -5.89
C ASP A 23 -4.41 29.94 -6.51
N THR A 24 -3.37 29.17 -6.65
CA THR A 24 -3.48 27.71 -6.77
C THR A 24 -4.19 27.25 -5.51
N ALA A 25 -5.51 27.15 -5.58
CA ALA A 25 -6.31 26.62 -4.49
C ALA A 25 -5.82 25.19 -4.22
N GLY A 26 -5.03 25.03 -3.16
CA GLY A 26 -4.71 23.74 -2.62
C GLY A 26 -6.02 22.97 -2.38
N ALA A 27 -6.03 21.68 -2.61
CA ALA A 27 -7.18 20.83 -2.35
C ALA A 27 -7.77 21.17 -0.97
N PRO A 28 -9.12 21.15 -0.81
CA PRO A 28 -9.75 21.50 0.45
C PRO A 28 -9.20 20.59 1.55
N LYS A 29 -8.58 21.17 2.56
CA LYS A 29 -8.05 20.44 3.71
C LYS A 29 -9.24 19.92 4.53
N GLY A 30 -9.35 18.60 4.66
CA GLY A 30 -10.32 17.96 5.53
C GLY A 30 -10.20 18.48 6.96
N GLU A 31 -11.30 18.47 7.72
CA GLU A 31 -11.26 18.79 9.15
C GLU A 31 -10.39 17.77 9.89
N PRO A 32 -9.65 18.19 10.95
CA PRO A 32 -8.87 17.27 11.76
C PRO A 32 -9.73 16.15 12.33
N ILE A 33 -9.33 14.92 12.13
CA ILE A 33 -10.01 13.75 12.65
C ILE A 33 -9.51 13.49 14.08
N ALA A 34 -10.40 13.33 15.04
CA ALA A 34 -10.02 12.98 16.41
C ALA A 34 -9.35 11.59 16.47
N LYS A 35 -8.43 11.40 17.42
CA LYS A 35 -7.85 10.08 17.68
C LYS A 35 -8.94 9.11 18.12
N ILE A 36 -8.91 7.87 17.64
CA ILE A 36 -9.81 6.79 18.00
C ILE A 36 -9.00 5.78 18.80
N ALA A 37 -9.36 5.57 20.05
CA ALA A 37 -8.65 4.64 20.92
C ALA A 37 -8.78 3.20 20.42
N ALA A 38 -7.69 2.43 20.53
CA ALA A 38 -7.74 1.00 20.31
C ALA A 38 -8.49 0.29 21.47
N PRO A 39 -8.92 -0.95 21.27
CA PRO A 39 -9.41 -1.79 22.36
C PRO A 39 -8.40 -1.88 23.50
N ALA A 40 -8.88 -2.13 24.74
CA ALA A 40 -7.99 -2.28 25.89
C ALA A 40 -6.88 -3.31 25.61
N ASP A 41 -5.69 -3.00 26.07
CA ASP A 41 -4.49 -3.85 25.96
C ASP A 41 -4.06 -4.17 24.51
N THR A 42 -4.44 -3.33 23.53
CA THR A 42 -4.14 -3.52 22.11
C THR A 42 -3.65 -2.21 21.48
N ALA A 43 -2.71 -2.29 20.55
CA ALA A 43 -2.42 -1.18 19.64
C ALA A 43 -3.09 -1.43 18.28
N TRP A 44 -3.50 -0.35 17.58
CA TRP A 44 -4.14 -0.53 16.28
C TRP A 44 -3.24 -1.22 15.25
N VAL A 45 -1.92 -1.03 15.32
CA VAL A 45 -0.96 -1.71 14.42
C VAL A 45 -0.93 -3.23 14.62
N ASP A 46 -1.37 -3.73 15.79
CA ASP A 46 -1.45 -5.17 16.08
C ASP A 46 -2.77 -5.78 15.58
N VAL A 47 -3.74 -4.94 15.18
CA VAL A 47 -4.99 -5.40 14.60
C VAL A 47 -4.80 -5.64 13.11
N VAL A 48 -4.45 -6.86 12.75
CA VAL A 48 -4.18 -7.25 11.36
C VAL A 48 -5.18 -8.31 10.91
N SER A 49 -5.67 -8.17 9.70
CA SER A 49 -6.60 -9.12 9.08
C SER A 49 -6.34 -9.29 7.60
N LYS A 50 -6.62 -10.48 7.07
CA LYS A 50 -6.66 -10.73 5.62
C LYS A 50 -7.92 -10.10 5.03
N THR A 51 -7.81 -9.50 3.85
CA THR A 51 -8.94 -8.86 3.17
C THR A 51 -9.52 -9.74 2.07
N GLU A 52 -10.75 -9.45 1.65
CA GLU A 52 -11.41 -10.12 0.52
C GLU A 52 -10.70 -9.83 -0.82
N PHE A 53 -9.88 -8.78 -0.86
CA PHE A 53 -9.06 -8.40 -2.00
C PHE A 53 -7.74 -9.18 -2.09
N GLY A 54 -7.51 -10.13 -1.18
CA GLY A 54 -6.28 -10.91 -1.13
C GLY A 54 -5.09 -10.16 -0.51
N GLY A 55 -5.36 -8.99 0.09
CA GLY A 55 -4.39 -8.19 0.83
C GLY A 55 -4.44 -8.43 2.33
N TYR A 56 -3.71 -7.58 3.05
CA TYR A 56 -3.66 -7.52 4.50
C TYR A 56 -3.93 -6.10 4.96
N LYS A 57 -4.81 -5.95 5.94
CA LYS A 57 -5.17 -4.65 6.51
C LYS A 57 -4.69 -4.59 7.95
N MET A 58 -4.00 -3.51 8.28
CA MET A 58 -3.54 -3.14 9.60
C MET A 58 -4.29 -1.89 10.06
N GLY A 59 -4.69 -1.86 11.33
CA GLY A 59 -5.30 -0.68 11.93
C GLY A 59 -6.78 -0.84 12.26
N ASN A 60 -7.39 0.28 12.66
CA ASN A 60 -8.82 0.35 12.96
C ASN A 60 -9.64 -0.03 11.71
N PRO A 61 -10.46 -1.10 11.75
CA PRO A 61 -11.28 -1.50 10.62
C PRO A 61 -12.28 -0.42 10.19
N ASP A 62 -12.70 0.43 11.13
CA ASP A 62 -13.64 1.54 10.92
C ASP A 62 -12.94 2.89 10.77
N ALA A 63 -11.63 2.90 10.51
CA ALA A 63 -10.88 4.13 10.30
C ALA A 63 -11.52 4.99 9.20
N PRO A 64 -11.69 6.32 9.45
CA PRO A 64 -12.25 7.24 8.46
C PRO A 64 -11.39 7.38 7.20
N LEU A 65 -10.09 7.15 7.31
CA LEU A 65 -9.15 7.17 6.20
C LEU A 65 -8.65 5.75 5.93
N LYS A 66 -8.90 5.28 4.71
CA LYS A 66 -8.52 3.94 4.26
C LYS A 66 -7.44 4.08 3.18
N LEU A 67 -6.18 3.88 3.58
CA LEU A 67 -5.06 3.87 2.67
C LEU A 67 -4.86 2.45 2.14
N VAL A 68 -4.77 2.32 0.82
CA VAL A 68 -4.43 1.06 0.14
C VAL A 68 -3.12 1.26 -0.60
N GLU A 69 -2.20 0.33 -0.48
CA GLU A 69 -1.00 0.21 -1.29
C GLU A 69 -1.04 -1.06 -2.12
N TYR A 70 -0.89 -0.95 -3.42
CA TYR A 70 -0.44 -2.05 -4.25
C TYR A 70 1.08 -2.01 -4.31
N GLY A 71 1.70 -3.03 -3.73
CA GLY A 71 3.15 -3.13 -3.61
C GLY A 71 3.68 -4.45 -4.15
N ALA A 72 4.91 -4.43 -4.67
CA ALA A 72 5.63 -5.62 -5.09
C ALA A 72 6.88 -5.82 -4.25
N ILE A 73 7.10 -7.06 -3.80
CA ILE A 73 8.21 -7.32 -2.87
C ILE A 73 9.58 -7.09 -3.49
N SER A 74 9.69 -7.22 -4.81
CA SER A 74 10.94 -6.97 -5.56
C SER A 74 11.07 -5.53 -6.08
N CYS A 75 10.06 -4.66 -5.86
CA CYS A 75 10.08 -3.29 -6.36
C CYS A 75 10.96 -2.37 -5.48
N PRO A 76 12.01 -1.74 -6.02
CA PRO A 76 12.86 -0.85 -5.23
C PRO A 76 12.12 0.39 -4.69
N GLY A 77 11.15 0.91 -5.44
CA GLY A 77 10.31 2.03 -5.01
C GLY A 77 9.44 1.68 -3.80
N CYS A 78 8.91 0.44 -3.74
CA CYS A 78 8.17 -0.07 -2.60
C CYS A 78 9.07 -0.23 -1.36
N ALA A 79 10.28 -0.77 -1.55
CA ALA A 79 11.26 -0.87 -0.46
C ALA A 79 11.64 0.51 0.08
N GLN A 80 11.88 1.48 -0.80
CA GLN A 80 12.18 2.85 -0.39
C GLN A 80 11.01 3.47 0.38
N PHE A 81 9.77 3.27 -0.09
CA PHE A 81 8.58 3.74 0.62
C PHE A 81 8.47 3.12 2.00
N SER A 82 8.52 1.78 2.12
CA SER A 82 8.43 1.06 3.40
C SER A 82 9.48 1.55 4.40
N VAL A 83 10.76 1.60 4.00
CA VAL A 83 11.85 2.05 4.88
C VAL A 83 11.67 3.51 5.36
N GLN A 84 11.12 4.38 4.52
CA GLN A 84 10.92 5.78 4.87
C GLN A 84 9.64 6.04 5.67
N SER A 85 8.63 5.19 5.52
CA SER A 85 7.31 5.41 6.09
C SER A 85 7.05 4.63 7.37
N SER A 86 7.69 3.50 7.58
CA SER A 86 7.28 2.47 8.57
C SER A 86 6.99 3.07 9.94
N GLU A 87 7.91 3.82 10.54
CA GLU A 87 7.72 4.39 11.87
C GLU A 87 6.54 5.39 11.93
N GLU A 88 6.55 6.39 11.05
CA GLU A 88 5.50 7.43 11.05
C GLU A 88 4.13 6.88 10.62
N LEU A 89 4.09 5.95 9.66
CA LEU A 89 2.85 5.32 9.22
C LEU A 89 2.24 4.49 10.35
N HIS A 90 3.04 3.76 11.11
CA HIS A 90 2.58 3.04 12.29
C HIS A 90 2.01 3.98 13.35
N GLU A 91 2.63 5.14 13.60
CA GLU A 91 2.07 6.16 14.50
C GLU A 91 0.71 6.69 14.00
N ILE A 92 0.60 6.97 12.70
CA ILE A 92 -0.64 7.42 12.07
C ILE A 92 -1.73 6.34 12.18
N VAL A 93 -1.41 5.08 11.92
CA VAL A 93 -2.33 3.94 12.08
C VAL A 93 -2.73 3.77 13.54
N ASN A 94 -1.79 3.87 14.48
CA ASN A 94 -2.06 3.79 15.92
C ASN A 94 -2.95 4.93 16.44
N SER A 95 -3.05 6.02 15.70
CA SER A 95 -4.03 7.06 16.04
C SER A 95 -5.49 6.62 15.82
N GLY A 96 -5.72 5.49 15.15
CA GLY A 96 -7.03 4.96 14.77
C GLY A 96 -7.71 5.71 13.62
N ARG A 97 -7.09 6.77 13.11
CA ARG A 97 -7.63 7.62 12.03
C ARG A 97 -7.47 6.99 10.65
N VAL A 98 -6.41 6.19 10.49
CA VAL A 98 -6.02 5.56 9.22
C VAL A 98 -5.96 4.05 9.41
N SER A 99 -6.52 3.31 8.48
CA SER A 99 -6.17 1.90 8.27
C SER A 99 -5.30 1.79 7.02
N MET A 100 -4.32 0.88 7.06
CA MET A 100 -3.44 0.57 5.94
C MET A 100 -3.77 -0.82 5.39
N GLU A 101 -4.13 -0.92 4.13
CA GLU A 101 -4.27 -2.19 3.42
C GLU A 101 -3.14 -2.35 2.41
N PHE A 102 -2.34 -3.40 2.56
CA PHE A 102 -1.33 -3.78 1.57
C PHE A 102 -1.90 -4.87 0.66
N ARG A 103 -1.87 -4.65 -0.65
CA ARG A 103 -2.28 -5.60 -1.68
C ARG A 103 -1.07 -6.06 -2.49
N PRO A 104 -0.67 -7.32 -2.37
CA PRO A 104 0.42 -7.88 -3.18
C PRO A 104 0.16 -7.69 -4.69
N PHE A 105 1.14 -7.15 -5.41
CA PHE A 105 1.09 -6.96 -6.84
C PHE A 105 2.35 -7.53 -7.50
N LEU A 106 2.19 -8.44 -8.45
CA LEU A 106 3.29 -9.16 -9.08
C LEU A 106 3.85 -8.38 -10.27
N ILE A 107 4.47 -7.20 -10.01
CA ILE A 107 5.00 -6.32 -11.08
C ILE A 107 6.11 -7.00 -11.91
N HIS A 108 6.93 -7.82 -11.26
CA HIS A 108 7.96 -8.63 -11.91
C HIS A 108 7.56 -10.11 -12.03
N GLY A 109 6.25 -10.38 -11.99
CA GLY A 109 5.69 -11.70 -12.19
C GLY A 109 6.14 -12.70 -11.14
N ILE A 110 6.67 -13.84 -11.60
CA ILE A 110 6.99 -14.97 -10.73
C ILE A 110 8.09 -14.69 -9.71
N GLN A 111 8.91 -13.64 -9.91
CA GLN A 111 9.97 -13.26 -8.97
C GLN A 111 9.41 -12.69 -7.66
N ASP A 112 8.20 -12.12 -7.69
CA ASP A 112 7.55 -11.57 -6.50
C ASP A 112 6.90 -12.66 -5.63
N ILE A 113 6.55 -13.80 -6.22
CA ILE A 113 5.76 -14.84 -5.56
C ILE A 113 6.44 -15.39 -4.29
N PRO A 114 7.72 -15.79 -4.30
CA PRO A 114 8.33 -16.40 -3.11
C PRO A 114 8.32 -15.48 -1.89
N GLY A 115 8.64 -14.20 -2.08
CA GLY A 115 8.66 -13.23 -0.99
C GLY A 115 7.28 -13.07 -0.36
N PHE A 116 6.22 -12.95 -1.14
CA PHE A 116 4.86 -12.83 -0.62
C PHE A 116 4.36 -14.12 0.03
N LEU A 117 4.64 -15.29 -0.54
CA LEU A 117 4.28 -16.56 0.08
C LEU A 117 4.91 -16.72 1.46
N LEU A 118 6.16 -16.32 1.60
CA LEU A 118 6.88 -16.39 2.86
C LEU A 118 6.41 -15.32 3.85
N ALA A 119 6.09 -14.10 3.37
CA ALA A 119 5.56 -13.04 4.23
C ALA A 119 4.24 -13.41 4.90
N GLN A 120 3.38 -14.19 4.23
CA GLN A 120 2.09 -14.62 4.75
C GLN A 120 2.12 -16.00 5.46
N CYS A 121 3.31 -16.61 5.54
CA CYS A 121 3.47 -17.99 6.03
C CYS A 121 3.14 -18.19 7.52
N SER A 122 3.28 -17.15 8.34
CA SER A 122 3.05 -17.20 9.79
C SER A 122 1.74 -16.53 10.24
N GLY A 123 0.82 -16.34 9.31
CA GLY A 123 -0.48 -15.71 9.60
C GLY A 123 -0.51 -14.20 9.37
N PRO A 124 -1.71 -13.59 9.55
CA PRO A 124 -1.90 -12.18 9.24
C PRO A 124 -1.02 -11.24 10.06
N GLU A 125 -0.86 -11.52 11.35
CA GLU A 125 -0.12 -10.66 12.29
C GLU A 125 1.36 -10.54 11.93
N ALA A 126 1.93 -11.58 11.30
CA ALA A 126 3.33 -11.59 10.89
C ALA A 126 3.56 -10.89 9.54
N PHE A 127 2.51 -10.61 8.76
CA PHE A 127 2.64 -10.13 7.39
C PHE A 127 3.38 -8.79 7.29
N PHE A 128 2.93 -7.77 8.00
CA PHE A 128 3.57 -6.44 7.94
C PHE A 128 4.99 -6.45 8.48
N PRO A 129 5.27 -6.97 9.70
CA PRO A 129 6.64 -7.02 10.22
C PRO A 129 7.61 -7.79 9.31
N LEU A 130 7.16 -8.86 8.67
CA LEU A 130 8.01 -9.66 7.80
C LEU A 130 8.22 -8.99 6.43
N THR A 131 7.18 -8.35 5.91
CA THR A 131 7.25 -7.56 4.65
C THR A 131 8.19 -6.37 4.82
N ASP A 132 8.12 -5.63 5.92
CA ASP A 132 9.02 -4.52 6.22
C ASP A 132 10.49 -4.97 6.29
N GLN A 133 10.76 -6.13 6.91
CA GLN A 133 12.10 -6.69 6.96
C GLN A 133 12.58 -7.17 5.59
N LEU A 134 11.70 -7.75 4.78
CA LEU A 134 12.02 -8.12 3.39
C LEU A 134 12.39 -6.87 2.58
N TYR A 135 11.68 -5.77 2.75
CA TYR A 135 12.01 -4.51 2.09
C TYR A 135 13.31 -3.90 2.60
N ALA A 136 13.54 -3.88 3.91
CA ALA A 136 14.77 -3.35 4.49
C ALA A 136 16.03 -4.10 4.00
N GLU A 137 15.92 -5.40 3.77
CA GLU A 137 17.01 -6.25 3.28
C GLU A 137 16.91 -6.56 1.78
N GLN A 138 16.02 -5.87 1.03
CA GLN A 138 15.74 -6.15 -0.38
C GLN A 138 17.01 -6.23 -1.24
N PRO A 139 17.98 -5.32 -1.18
CA PRO A 139 19.18 -5.43 -2.02
C PRO A 139 19.97 -6.71 -1.77
N SER A 140 19.97 -7.21 -0.54
CA SER A 140 20.71 -8.41 -0.13
C SER A 140 20.14 -9.69 -0.73
N TRP A 141 18.82 -9.87 -0.71
CA TRP A 141 18.19 -11.09 -1.26
C TRP A 141 17.85 -10.95 -2.74
N LEU A 142 17.43 -9.76 -3.20
CA LEU A 142 17.11 -9.53 -4.61
C LEU A 142 18.36 -9.61 -5.49
N GLY A 143 19.51 -9.13 -5.00
CA GLY A 143 20.79 -9.25 -5.72
C GLY A 143 21.17 -10.69 -6.05
N LYS A 144 20.70 -11.65 -5.25
CA LYS A 144 20.95 -13.09 -5.50
C LYS A 144 20.16 -13.65 -6.68
N ILE A 145 19.23 -12.91 -7.29
CA ILE A 145 18.55 -13.33 -8.53
C ILE A 145 19.56 -13.61 -9.64
N SER A 146 20.72 -12.96 -9.62
CA SER A 146 21.83 -13.20 -10.54
C SER A 146 22.44 -14.62 -10.43
N THR A 147 22.14 -15.36 -9.36
CA THR A 147 22.55 -16.76 -9.19
C THR A 147 21.65 -17.74 -9.94
N VAL A 148 20.52 -17.25 -10.49
CA VAL A 148 19.64 -18.07 -11.36
C VAL A 148 20.33 -18.22 -12.71
N THR A 149 20.80 -19.42 -12.99
CA THR A 149 21.56 -19.74 -14.21
C THR A 149 20.65 -19.91 -15.42
N GLU A 150 21.23 -19.93 -16.62
CA GLU A 150 20.49 -20.30 -17.85
C GLU A 150 19.89 -21.71 -17.75
N ALA A 151 20.59 -22.66 -17.12
CA ALA A 151 20.08 -24.01 -16.90
C ALA A 151 18.84 -23.98 -15.96
N ASP A 152 18.85 -23.15 -14.91
CA ASP A 152 17.66 -22.93 -14.05
C ASP A 152 16.50 -22.36 -14.87
N GLN A 153 16.76 -21.35 -15.71
CA GLN A 153 15.74 -20.71 -16.55
C GLN A 153 15.12 -21.71 -17.56
N GLN A 154 15.94 -22.57 -18.16
CA GLN A 154 15.45 -23.63 -19.04
C GLN A 154 14.63 -24.68 -18.27
N ALA A 155 15.05 -25.02 -17.05
CA ALA A 155 14.31 -25.95 -16.19
C ALA A 155 12.95 -25.38 -15.79
N MET A 156 12.89 -24.08 -15.43
CA MET A 156 11.64 -23.41 -15.05
C MET A 156 10.55 -23.46 -16.13
N GLN A 157 10.91 -23.56 -17.42
CA GLN A 157 9.93 -23.71 -18.51
C GLN A 157 9.09 -25.00 -18.42
N LYS A 158 9.55 -25.97 -17.65
CA LYS A 158 8.90 -27.28 -17.46
C LYS A 158 8.38 -27.49 -16.04
N MET A 159 8.60 -26.52 -15.16
CA MET A 159 8.20 -26.58 -13.76
C MET A 159 6.80 -26.00 -13.55
N SER A 160 6.11 -26.50 -12.51
CA SER A 160 4.90 -25.87 -12.02
C SER A 160 5.22 -24.55 -11.29
N PRO A 161 4.26 -23.62 -11.13
CA PRO A 161 4.47 -22.37 -10.38
C PRO A 161 5.04 -22.60 -8.96
N GLU A 162 4.61 -23.67 -8.28
CA GLU A 162 5.07 -24.03 -6.93
C GLU A 162 6.55 -24.45 -6.94
N GLN A 163 6.94 -25.21 -7.96
CA GLN A 163 8.32 -25.64 -8.14
C GLN A 163 9.22 -24.42 -8.43
N ILE A 164 8.75 -23.47 -9.25
CA ILE A 164 9.48 -22.24 -9.55
C ILE A 164 9.57 -21.36 -8.30
N ALA A 165 8.48 -21.21 -7.54
CA ALA A 165 8.50 -20.43 -6.29
C ALA A 165 9.51 -21.01 -5.28
N THR A 166 9.58 -22.34 -5.15
CA THR A 166 10.56 -23.01 -4.28
C THR A 166 11.99 -22.82 -4.78
N LEU A 167 12.24 -22.97 -6.09
CA LEU A 167 13.55 -22.74 -6.69
C LEU A 167 14.03 -21.30 -6.45
N LEU A 168 13.19 -20.32 -6.79
CA LEU A 168 13.53 -18.91 -6.62
C LEU A 168 13.68 -18.52 -5.13
N GLY A 169 12.79 -18.99 -4.26
CA GLY A 169 12.91 -18.79 -2.82
C GLY A 169 14.22 -19.31 -2.25
N THR A 170 14.71 -20.45 -2.77
CA THR A 170 16.01 -21.03 -2.41
C THR A 170 17.16 -20.19 -2.99
N LYS A 171 17.15 -19.92 -4.29
CA LYS A 171 18.23 -19.19 -4.98
C LYS A 171 18.41 -17.77 -4.46
N MET A 172 17.31 -17.10 -4.16
CA MET A 172 17.31 -15.75 -3.58
C MET A 172 17.64 -15.74 -2.08
N GLY A 173 17.77 -16.91 -1.44
CA GLY A 173 18.10 -17.03 -0.02
C GLY A 173 16.95 -16.65 0.91
N LEU A 174 15.72 -16.62 0.40
CA LEU A 174 14.54 -16.22 1.16
C LEU A 174 14.14 -17.28 2.21
N ILE A 175 14.42 -18.56 1.97
CA ILE A 175 14.21 -19.62 2.97
C ILE A 175 15.10 -19.36 4.19
N GLU A 176 16.39 -19.07 4.00
CA GLU A 176 17.31 -18.77 5.10
C GLU A 176 16.93 -17.46 5.81
N PHE A 177 16.45 -16.47 5.06
CA PHE A 177 15.93 -15.23 5.59
C PHE A 177 14.80 -15.47 6.59
N VAL A 178 13.79 -16.27 6.24
CA VAL A 178 12.66 -16.53 7.15
C VAL A 178 13.01 -17.52 8.26
N LYS A 179 13.96 -18.42 8.05
CA LYS A 179 14.47 -19.32 9.11
C LYS A 179 15.09 -18.53 10.26
N SER A 180 15.85 -17.50 9.98
CA SER A 180 16.41 -16.63 11.01
C SER A 180 15.35 -15.83 11.79
N ARG A 181 14.10 -15.89 11.36
CA ARG A 181 12.92 -15.21 11.93
C ARG A 181 11.87 -16.18 12.47
N GLY A 182 12.26 -17.44 12.69
CA GLY A 182 11.45 -18.43 13.39
C GLY A 182 10.52 -19.28 12.50
N ILE A 183 10.58 -19.13 11.16
CA ILE A 183 9.87 -20.00 10.23
C ILE A 183 10.79 -21.18 9.86
N SER A 184 10.42 -22.40 10.21
CA SER A 184 11.24 -23.58 9.87
C SER A 184 11.36 -23.76 8.36
N GLU A 185 12.41 -24.48 7.93
CA GLU A 185 12.62 -24.78 6.51
C GLU A 185 11.46 -25.57 5.89
N ASP A 186 10.92 -26.55 6.64
CA ASP A 186 9.79 -27.34 6.18
C ASP A 186 8.52 -26.48 6.05
N GLN A 187 8.28 -25.57 7.00
CA GLN A 187 7.18 -24.63 6.91
C GLN A 187 7.36 -23.67 5.72
N ALA A 188 8.55 -23.11 5.53
CA ALA A 188 8.86 -22.26 4.39
C ALA A 188 8.61 -22.98 3.06
N LYS A 189 9.07 -24.25 2.91
CA LYS A 189 8.83 -25.06 1.72
C LYS A 189 7.35 -25.36 1.51
N ALA A 190 6.60 -25.65 2.57
CA ALA A 190 5.15 -25.86 2.50
C ALA A 190 4.44 -24.59 1.99
N CYS A 191 4.80 -23.40 2.51
CA CYS A 191 4.23 -22.14 2.05
C CYS A 191 4.57 -21.82 0.59
N LEU A 192 5.81 -22.10 0.16
CA LEU A 192 6.24 -21.89 -1.23
C LEU A 192 5.54 -22.86 -2.21
N SER A 193 5.01 -23.97 -1.70
CA SER A 193 4.29 -24.98 -2.50
C SER A 193 2.76 -24.83 -2.41
N ASP A 194 2.26 -23.77 -1.77
CA ASP A 194 0.81 -23.52 -1.65
C ASP A 194 0.25 -22.92 -2.94
N LYS A 195 -0.29 -23.81 -3.78
CA LYS A 195 -0.95 -23.41 -5.03
C LYS A 195 -2.09 -22.42 -4.82
N ALA A 196 -2.89 -22.60 -3.79
CA ALA A 196 -4.03 -21.71 -3.55
C ALA A 196 -3.57 -20.28 -3.20
N ALA A 197 -2.47 -20.16 -2.45
CA ALA A 197 -1.85 -18.87 -2.17
C ALA A 197 -1.25 -18.23 -3.42
N ILE A 198 -0.60 -19.00 -4.30
CA ILE A 198 -0.10 -18.51 -5.60
C ILE A 198 -1.25 -18.00 -6.47
N ASP A 199 -2.33 -18.78 -6.61
CA ASP A 199 -3.50 -18.39 -7.39
C ASP A 199 -4.16 -17.12 -6.81
N ALA A 200 -4.17 -16.95 -5.49
CA ALA A 200 -4.67 -15.75 -4.84
C ALA A 200 -3.82 -14.51 -5.16
N LEU A 201 -2.49 -14.62 -5.17
CA LEU A 201 -1.59 -13.52 -5.56
C LEU A 201 -1.81 -13.09 -7.01
N ILE A 202 -1.97 -14.06 -7.92
CA ILE A 202 -2.26 -13.79 -9.33
C ILE A 202 -3.60 -13.04 -9.46
N LYS A 203 -4.64 -13.52 -8.78
CA LYS A 203 -5.96 -12.87 -8.78
C LYS A 203 -5.91 -11.44 -8.22
N THR A 204 -5.15 -11.20 -7.16
CA THR A 204 -4.99 -9.85 -6.60
C THR A 204 -4.35 -8.91 -7.62
N THR A 205 -3.34 -9.38 -8.34
CA THR A 205 -2.67 -8.63 -9.42
C THR A 205 -3.61 -8.33 -10.58
N GLU A 206 -4.35 -9.33 -11.07
CA GLU A 206 -5.33 -9.19 -12.15
C GLU A 206 -6.42 -8.17 -11.78
N ARG A 207 -6.92 -8.26 -10.54
CA ARG A 207 -7.93 -7.35 -10.00
C ARG A 207 -7.40 -5.93 -9.88
N GLY A 208 -6.19 -5.75 -9.32
CA GLY A 208 -5.54 -4.44 -9.24
C GLY A 208 -5.39 -3.77 -10.62
N THR A 209 -4.98 -4.54 -11.61
CA THR A 209 -4.86 -4.04 -12.99
C THR A 209 -6.21 -3.66 -13.58
N LYS A 210 -7.22 -4.53 -13.43
CA LYS A 210 -8.51 -4.39 -14.09
C LYS A 210 -9.43 -3.36 -13.40
N ASP A 211 -9.54 -3.44 -12.07
CA ASP A 211 -10.55 -2.71 -11.31
C ASP A 211 -10.00 -1.38 -10.78
N ASP A 212 -8.72 -1.33 -10.36
CA ASP A 212 -8.08 -0.14 -9.77
C ASP A 212 -7.11 0.56 -10.74
N GLY A 213 -6.87 0.00 -11.93
CA GLY A 213 -6.01 0.60 -12.96
C GLY A 213 -4.54 0.66 -12.58
N VAL A 214 -4.06 -0.31 -11.79
CA VAL A 214 -2.66 -0.39 -11.36
C VAL A 214 -1.78 -0.72 -12.57
N THR A 215 -0.81 0.14 -12.85
CA THR A 215 0.15 -0.02 -13.95
C THR A 215 1.60 -0.06 -13.47
N GLY A 216 1.84 0.09 -12.17
CA GLY A 216 3.15 0.10 -11.54
C GLY A 216 3.03 0.11 -10.03
N THR A 217 4.16 -0.05 -9.34
CA THR A 217 4.25 -0.08 -7.87
C THR A 217 5.34 0.85 -7.35
N PRO A 218 5.22 1.44 -6.15
CA PRO A 218 4.01 1.41 -5.32
C PRO A 218 2.88 2.26 -5.92
N PHE A 219 1.64 1.83 -5.72
CA PHE A 219 0.46 2.53 -6.19
C PHE A 219 -0.51 2.70 -5.03
N PHE A 220 -0.99 3.93 -4.80
CA PHE A 220 -1.78 4.26 -3.63
C PHE A 220 -3.21 4.68 -3.96
N ILE A 221 -4.13 4.25 -3.09
CA ILE A 221 -5.54 4.67 -3.10
C ILE A 221 -5.89 5.15 -1.69
N LEU A 222 -6.51 6.33 -1.57
CA LEU A 222 -7.05 6.86 -0.32
C LEU A 222 -8.56 7.03 -0.47
N ASN A 223 -9.33 6.35 0.37
CA ASN A 223 -10.79 6.38 0.35
C ASN A 223 -11.39 6.15 -1.07
N GLY A 224 -10.83 5.21 -1.82
CA GLY A 224 -11.27 4.86 -3.17
C GLY A 224 -10.76 5.78 -4.29
N ALA A 225 -10.03 6.84 -3.97
CA ALA A 225 -9.43 7.74 -4.95
C ALA A 225 -7.92 7.44 -5.11
N LYS A 226 -7.47 7.27 -6.36
CA LYS A 226 -6.04 7.15 -6.66
C LYS A 226 -5.29 8.39 -6.17
N LEU A 227 -4.15 8.16 -5.50
CA LEU A 227 -3.24 9.24 -5.15
C LEU A 227 -2.24 9.51 -6.27
N ASP A 228 -1.98 10.81 -6.50
CA ASP A 228 -0.86 11.23 -7.32
C ASP A 228 0.41 11.22 -6.45
N GLY A 229 1.43 10.48 -6.91
CA GLY A 229 2.69 10.32 -6.22
C GLY A 229 2.81 9.01 -5.46
N SER A 230 4.08 8.60 -5.24
CA SER A 230 4.42 7.29 -4.67
C SER A 230 5.49 7.38 -3.57
N SER A 231 5.99 8.57 -3.24
CA SER A 231 6.92 8.75 -2.13
C SER A 231 6.17 8.92 -0.80
N TRP A 232 6.83 8.56 0.31
CA TRP A 232 6.26 8.76 1.64
C TRP A 232 5.80 10.20 1.89
N ASN A 233 6.63 11.19 1.55
CA ASN A 233 6.28 12.59 1.75
C ASN A 233 4.99 13.01 1.01
N GLN A 234 4.77 12.50 -0.20
CA GLN A 234 3.56 12.77 -0.97
C GLN A 234 2.33 12.11 -0.34
N VAL A 235 2.43 10.83 0.02
CA VAL A 235 1.34 10.08 0.68
C VAL A 235 1.02 10.69 2.05
N LYS A 236 2.03 10.99 2.87
CA LYS A 236 1.89 11.65 4.17
C LYS A 236 1.16 12.99 4.04
N THR A 237 1.56 13.82 3.08
CA THR A 237 0.88 15.09 2.82
C THR A 237 -0.60 14.87 2.52
N LYS A 238 -0.96 13.87 1.71
CA LYS A 238 -2.37 13.56 1.41
C LYS A 238 -3.15 13.06 2.63
N LEU A 239 -2.54 12.27 3.48
CA LEU A 239 -3.14 11.84 4.75
C LEU A 239 -3.40 13.04 5.68
N ILE A 240 -2.43 13.95 5.81
CA ILE A 240 -2.57 15.17 6.62
C ILE A 240 -3.66 16.09 6.03
N GLU A 241 -3.67 16.30 4.72
CA GLU A 241 -4.71 17.07 4.02
C GLU A 241 -6.10 16.47 4.21
N ALA A 242 -6.20 15.13 4.26
CA ALA A 242 -7.46 14.43 4.51
C ALA A 242 -7.93 14.47 5.98
N GLY A 243 -7.10 14.95 6.90
CA GLY A 243 -7.46 15.12 8.31
C GLY A 243 -6.69 14.23 9.30
N ALA A 244 -5.68 13.48 8.88
CA ALA A 244 -4.85 12.63 9.76
C ALA A 244 -3.85 13.45 10.59
N ARG A 245 -4.28 14.53 11.25
CA ARG A 245 -3.47 15.45 12.06
C ARG A 245 -4.09 15.74 13.43
#